data_55ec523fb9dac3e4576df6b9a25eaaca
#
_entry.id   55ec523fb9dac3e4576df6b9a25eaaca
#
_cell.length_a   1.000
_cell.length_b   1.000
_cell.length_c   1.000
_cell.angle_alpha   90.00
_cell.angle_beta   90.00
_cell.angle_gamma   90.00
#
_symmetry.space_group_name_H-M   'P 1'
#
loop_
_entity.id
_entity.type
_entity.pdbx_description
1 polymer ?
#
loop_
_entity_poly.entity_id
_entity_poly.type
_entity_poly.pdbx_seq_one_letter_code
_entity_poly.pdbx_strand_id
1 'polypeptide(L)'
;MMKKGLFLAGIILAGGAFAAANLDPILFRPQIQEEPTLNQMSGYDLEYDFSFEKFLDNKHPFSNKKYEPIDLQAINSDFTFNNARKFQLRKKASEQFADMAWHFWNENKGKKLSINSAYRSFSFQEILRKGCAANHCAEAGTSEHQAGLALDLGVN
;
A
#
# COMPACT_ATOMS: atom_id res chain seq x y z
N MET A 1 14.07 3.01 -70.50
CA MET A 1 12.71 2.96 -69.92
C MET A 1 12.48 1.59 -69.30
N MET A 2 12.62 1.49 -67.98
CA MET A 2 12.47 0.22 -67.25
C MET A 2 11.13 0.23 -66.51
N LYS A 3 10.24 -0.70 -66.87
CA LYS A 3 8.96 -0.92 -66.16
C LYS A 3 9.21 -1.71 -64.88
N LYS A 4 8.84 -1.12 -63.75
CA LYS A 4 8.86 -1.82 -62.44
C LYS A 4 7.60 -2.67 -62.34
N GLY A 5 7.78 -3.99 -62.19
CA GLY A 5 6.72 -4.93 -61.91
C GLY A 5 6.32 -4.86 -60.44
N LEU A 6 5.02 -4.73 -60.22
CA LEU A 6 4.38 -4.73 -58.92
C LEU A 6 4.04 -6.19 -58.56
N PHE A 7 4.73 -6.78 -57.56
CA PHE A 7 4.37 -8.06 -56.99
C PHE A 7 3.30 -7.87 -55.90
N LEU A 8 2.09 -8.27 -56.17
CA LEU A 8 1.03 -8.38 -55.18
C LEU A 8 1.20 -9.73 -54.43
N ALA A 9 1.64 -9.69 -53.20
CA ALA A 9 1.60 -10.87 -52.33
C ALA A 9 0.24 -10.93 -51.65
N GLY A 10 -0.58 -11.91 -52.05
CA GLY A 10 -1.88 -12.17 -51.42
C GLY A 10 -1.66 -12.79 -50.05
N ILE A 11 -2.13 -12.10 -49.02
CA ILE A 11 -2.24 -12.66 -47.65
C ILE A 11 -3.58 -13.39 -47.57
N ILE A 12 -3.53 -14.71 -47.49
CA ILE A 12 -4.70 -15.54 -47.16
C ILE A 12 -4.95 -15.38 -45.67
N LEU A 13 -5.99 -14.66 -45.32
CA LEU A 13 -6.54 -14.64 -43.96
C LEU A 13 -7.31 -15.93 -43.74
N ALA A 14 -6.65 -16.91 -43.11
CA ALA A 14 -7.35 -18.04 -42.54
C ALA A 14 -8.18 -17.54 -41.34
N GLY A 15 -9.52 -17.49 -41.53
CA GLY A 15 -10.46 -17.19 -40.47
C GLY A 15 -10.47 -18.28 -39.42
N GLY A 16 -9.61 -18.16 -38.42
CA GLY A 16 -9.74 -18.92 -37.19
C GLY A 16 -10.78 -18.24 -36.31
N ALA A 17 -11.93 -18.88 -36.15
CA ALA A 17 -12.88 -18.48 -35.10
C ALA A 17 -12.23 -18.70 -33.76
N PHE A 18 -11.75 -17.62 -33.10
CA PHE A 18 -11.41 -17.66 -31.70
C PHE A 18 -12.71 -17.87 -30.93
N ALA A 19 -12.93 -19.09 -30.48
CA ALA A 19 -13.92 -19.37 -29.45
C ALA A 19 -13.51 -18.53 -28.24
N ALA A 20 -14.34 -17.56 -27.87
CA ALA A 20 -14.21 -16.87 -26.60
C ALA A 20 -14.36 -17.94 -25.52
N ALA A 21 -13.23 -18.39 -24.98
CA ALA A 21 -13.24 -19.19 -23.77
C ALA A 21 -13.88 -18.32 -22.70
N ASN A 22 -15.07 -18.70 -22.25
CA ASN A 22 -15.67 -18.19 -21.04
C ASN A 22 -14.72 -18.55 -19.90
N LEU A 23 -13.76 -17.67 -19.61
CA LEU A 23 -12.92 -17.77 -18.43
C LEU A 23 -13.84 -17.56 -17.24
N ASP A 24 -14.06 -18.63 -16.51
CA ASP A 24 -14.88 -18.67 -15.31
C ASP A 24 -14.34 -17.62 -14.31
N PRO A 25 -15.12 -16.59 -13.93
CA PRO A 25 -14.64 -15.55 -13.01
C PRO A 25 -14.24 -16.11 -11.63
N ILE A 26 -14.53 -17.38 -11.36
CA ILE A 26 -14.17 -18.07 -10.12
C ILE A 26 -12.67 -18.41 -10.05
N LEU A 27 -11.94 -18.49 -11.18
CA LEU A 27 -10.52 -18.83 -11.22
C LEU A 27 -9.59 -17.69 -10.79
N PHE A 28 -10.09 -16.46 -10.67
CA PHE A 28 -9.37 -15.28 -10.19
C PHE A 28 -9.87 -14.78 -8.83
N ARG A 29 -10.43 -15.64 -8.01
CA ARG A 29 -10.58 -15.31 -6.60
C ARG A 29 -9.17 -15.30 -6.00
N PRO A 30 -8.60 -14.14 -5.57
CA PRO A 30 -7.39 -14.16 -4.78
C PRO A 30 -7.72 -15.08 -3.59
N GLN A 31 -6.90 -16.12 -3.40
CA GLN A 31 -6.97 -16.94 -2.20
C GLN A 31 -6.78 -15.95 -1.06
N ILE A 32 -7.87 -15.67 -0.33
CA ILE A 32 -7.77 -14.95 0.93
C ILE A 32 -6.96 -15.89 1.80
N GLN A 33 -5.66 -15.63 1.88
CA GLN A 33 -4.82 -16.30 2.86
C GLN A 33 -5.42 -15.91 4.21
N GLU A 34 -5.86 -16.91 4.97
CA GLU A 34 -6.28 -16.69 6.33
C GLU A 34 -5.16 -15.93 7.04
N GLU A 35 -5.51 -14.85 7.73
CA GLU A 35 -4.53 -14.09 8.51
C GLU A 35 -3.81 -15.06 9.47
N PRO A 36 -2.47 -15.05 9.50
CA PRO A 36 -1.73 -15.97 10.35
C PRO A 36 -2.13 -15.74 11.82
N THR A 37 -2.52 -16.81 12.50
CA THR A 37 -2.74 -16.74 13.93
C THR A 37 -1.44 -16.43 14.66
N LEU A 38 -1.50 -15.90 15.88
CA LEU A 38 -0.31 -15.56 16.68
C LEU A 38 0.71 -16.73 16.77
N ASN A 39 0.22 -17.98 16.80
CA ASN A 39 1.06 -19.19 16.77
C ASN A 39 1.75 -19.43 15.41
N GLN A 40 1.18 -18.94 14.31
CA GLN A 40 1.79 -19.02 12.96
C GLN A 40 2.81 -17.90 12.74
N MET A 41 2.83 -16.90 13.62
CA MET A 41 3.78 -15.77 13.58
C MET A 41 5.08 -16.06 14.35
N SER A 42 5.33 -17.29 14.79
CA SER A 42 6.52 -17.66 15.58
C SER A 42 7.87 -17.45 14.88
N GLY A 43 7.88 -17.11 13.61
CA GLY A 43 9.10 -16.74 12.85
C GLY A 43 9.27 -15.23 12.65
N TYR A 44 8.36 -14.39 13.15
CA TYR A 44 8.40 -12.95 12.99
C TYR A 44 9.02 -12.28 14.22
N ASP A 45 9.78 -11.21 14.00
CA ASP A 45 10.34 -10.42 15.11
C ASP A 45 9.35 -9.34 15.56
N LEU A 46 8.39 -9.75 16.36
CA LEU A 46 7.29 -8.91 16.85
C LEU A 46 7.72 -7.93 17.94
N GLU A 47 8.86 -8.15 18.58
CA GLU A 47 9.31 -7.37 19.73
C GLU A 47 10.37 -6.31 19.37
N TYR A 48 11.08 -6.50 18.26
CA TYR A 48 12.13 -5.58 17.86
C TYR A 48 11.56 -4.28 17.26
N ASP A 49 11.87 -3.15 17.86
CA ASP A 49 11.29 -1.84 17.48
C ASP A 49 11.52 -1.46 16.00
N PHE A 50 12.61 -1.92 15.38
CA PHE A 50 12.92 -1.67 13.97
C PHE A 50 12.31 -2.69 13.00
N SER A 51 11.69 -3.75 13.51
CA SER A 51 11.04 -4.76 12.66
C SER A 51 9.87 -4.15 11.89
N PHE A 52 9.64 -4.65 10.66
CA PHE A 52 8.41 -4.36 9.91
C PHE A 52 7.22 -5.15 10.45
N GLU A 53 7.49 -6.19 11.23
CA GLU A 53 6.49 -7.06 11.83
C GLU A 53 6.20 -6.70 13.29
N LYS A 54 6.75 -5.58 13.80
CA LYS A 54 6.52 -5.10 15.16
C LYS A 54 5.03 -5.03 15.45
N PHE A 55 4.59 -5.84 16.42
CA PHE A 55 3.23 -5.78 16.92
C PHE A 55 3.10 -4.67 17.97
N LEU A 56 2.12 -3.80 17.81
CA LEU A 56 1.91 -2.63 18.66
C LEU A 56 0.48 -2.59 19.20
N ASP A 57 0.36 -2.57 20.50
CA ASP A 57 -0.87 -2.25 21.24
C ASP A 57 -0.53 -1.69 22.62
N ASN A 58 -1.52 -1.44 23.46
CA ASN A 58 -1.31 -0.92 24.81
C ASN A 58 -0.52 -1.86 25.72
N LYS A 59 -0.42 -3.15 25.38
CA LYS A 59 0.35 -4.15 26.14
C LYS A 59 1.73 -4.39 25.55
N HIS A 60 1.91 -4.09 24.27
CA HIS A 60 3.14 -4.28 23.50
C HIS A 60 3.61 -2.93 22.91
N PRO A 61 4.06 -1.99 23.75
CA PRO A 61 4.57 -0.69 23.28
C PRO A 61 5.93 -0.86 22.61
N PHE A 62 6.43 0.21 22.00
CA PHE A 62 7.85 0.29 21.68
C PHE A 62 8.69 0.16 22.94
N SER A 63 9.80 -0.60 22.87
CA SER A 63 10.80 -0.69 23.94
C SER A 63 11.39 0.69 24.24
N ASN A 64 11.70 1.46 23.18
CA ASN A 64 11.92 2.89 23.27
C ASN A 64 10.64 3.63 22.90
N LYS A 65 9.87 4.11 23.87
CA LYS A 65 8.61 4.84 23.61
C LYS A 65 8.76 6.03 22.64
N LYS A 66 9.94 6.64 22.57
CA LYS A 66 10.25 7.71 21.62
C LYS A 66 10.87 7.21 20.32
N TYR A 67 10.67 5.93 20.00
CA TYR A 67 11.16 5.35 18.77
C TYR A 67 10.77 6.20 17.55
N GLU A 68 11.72 6.39 16.65
CA GLU A 68 11.55 7.03 15.35
C GLU A 68 12.29 6.20 14.30
N PRO A 69 11.60 5.79 13.22
CA PRO A 69 12.25 5.04 12.14
C PRO A 69 13.34 5.88 11.46
N ILE A 70 14.50 5.27 11.26
CA ILE A 70 15.67 5.93 10.61
C ILE A 70 15.53 6.01 9.09
N ASP A 71 14.60 5.25 8.51
CA ASP A 71 14.36 5.12 7.07
C ASP A 71 13.06 5.81 6.63
N LEU A 72 12.59 6.82 7.38
CA LEU A 72 11.45 7.65 6.99
C LEU A 72 11.78 8.43 5.71
N GLN A 73 10.83 8.41 4.79
CA GLN A 73 10.89 9.23 3.57
C GLN A 73 9.52 9.78 3.20
N ALA A 74 9.52 10.89 2.47
CA ALA A 74 8.30 11.45 1.91
C ALA A 74 7.69 10.47 0.89
N ILE A 75 6.36 10.32 0.95
CA ILE A 75 5.62 9.49 0.00
C ILE A 75 5.69 10.14 -1.38
N ASN A 76 6.20 9.43 -2.38
CA ASN A 76 6.30 9.91 -3.75
C ASN A 76 5.28 9.18 -4.63
N SER A 77 4.09 9.77 -4.77
CA SER A 77 3.04 9.27 -5.66
C SER A 77 2.26 10.42 -6.30
N ASP A 78 2.09 10.35 -7.62
CA ASP A 78 1.26 11.27 -8.40
C ASP A 78 -0.20 10.77 -8.50
N PHE A 79 -0.49 9.59 -7.99
CA PHE A 79 -1.80 8.93 -8.03
C PHE A 79 -2.62 9.14 -6.76
N THR A 80 -2.26 10.14 -5.94
CA THR A 80 -3.04 10.61 -4.79
C THR A 80 -3.78 11.90 -5.13
N PHE A 81 -4.92 12.12 -4.48
CA PHE A 81 -5.71 13.35 -4.64
C PHE A 81 -4.98 14.55 -4.02
N ASN A 82 -4.40 14.37 -2.85
CA ASN A 82 -3.62 15.39 -2.16
C ASN A 82 -2.12 15.19 -2.34
N ASN A 83 -1.35 16.20 -1.98
CA ASN A 83 0.11 16.13 -2.07
C ASN A 83 0.68 15.08 -1.10
N ALA A 84 0.95 13.89 -1.60
CA ALA A 84 1.51 12.78 -0.85
C ALA A 84 2.86 13.12 -0.17
N ARG A 85 3.66 14.01 -0.77
CA ARG A 85 4.99 14.40 -0.25
C ARG A 85 4.97 15.13 1.09
N LYS A 86 3.80 15.55 1.57
CA LYS A 86 3.61 16.08 2.94
C LYS A 86 3.64 15.00 4.00
N PHE A 87 3.49 13.73 3.61
CA PHE A 87 3.38 12.59 4.48
C PHE A 87 4.63 11.74 4.36
N GLN A 88 4.97 11.05 5.43
CA GLN A 88 6.13 10.18 5.50
C GLN A 88 5.72 8.76 5.90
N LEU A 89 6.43 7.79 5.35
CA LEU A 89 6.43 6.39 5.75
C LEU A 89 7.86 5.86 5.77
N ARG A 90 8.07 4.69 6.34
CA ARG A 90 9.31 3.94 6.13
C ARG A 90 9.49 3.67 4.64
N LYS A 91 10.72 3.67 4.16
CA LYS A 91 11.08 3.58 2.73
C LYS A 91 10.29 2.49 1.99
N LYS A 92 10.37 1.24 2.44
CA LYS A 92 9.68 0.12 1.80
C LYS A 92 8.15 0.30 1.78
N ALA A 93 7.56 0.78 2.88
CA ALA A 93 6.12 1.04 2.95
C ALA A 93 5.69 2.18 2.01
N SER A 94 6.50 3.23 1.87
CA SER A 94 6.27 4.33 0.94
C SER A 94 6.29 3.87 -0.52
N GLU A 95 7.24 3.01 -0.90
CA GLU A 95 7.35 2.43 -2.24
C GLU A 95 6.13 1.56 -2.57
N GLN A 96 5.73 0.67 -1.65
CA GLN A 96 4.57 -0.20 -1.82
C GLN A 96 3.25 0.59 -1.86
N PHE A 97 3.14 1.66 -1.08
CA PHE A 97 1.98 2.53 -1.17
C PHE A 97 1.88 3.26 -2.53
N ALA A 98 3.00 3.73 -3.08
CA ALA A 98 3.00 4.37 -4.39
C ALA A 98 2.52 3.42 -5.49
N ASP A 99 2.94 2.16 -5.43
CA ASP A 99 2.48 1.09 -6.33
C ASP A 99 0.98 0.80 -6.14
N MET A 100 0.53 0.63 -4.91
CA MET A 100 -0.88 0.46 -4.59
C MET A 100 -1.75 1.62 -5.11
N ALA A 101 -1.30 2.86 -4.96
CA ALA A 101 -2.04 4.04 -5.40
C ALA A 101 -2.17 4.08 -6.94
N TRP A 102 -1.13 3.64 -7.66
CA TRP A 102 -1.16 3.50 -9.12
C TRP A 102 -2.16 2.41 -9.55
N HIS A 103 -2.13 1.24 -8.94
CA HIS A 103 -3.09 0.16 -9.21
C HIS A 103 -4.53 0.61 -8.94
N PHE A 104 -4.76 1.24 -7.79
CA PHE A 104 -6.08 1.78 -7.45
C PHE A 104 -6.60 2.75 -8.52
N TRP A 105 -5.75 3.68 -8.97
CA TRP A 105 -6.09 4.64 -10.00
C TRP A 105 -6.47 3.97 -11.33
N ASN A 106 -5.70 2.97 -11.76
CA ASN A 106 -5.95 2.21 -13.00
C ASN A 106 -7.28 1.45 -12.94
N GLU A 107 -7.56 0.77 -11.84
CA GLU A 107 -8.73 -0.09 -11.68
C GLU A 107 -10.01 0.70 -11.42
N ASN A 108 -9.91 1.91 -10.90
CA ASN A 108 -11.04 2.74 -10.49
C ASN A 108 -11.28 3.96 -11.38
N LYS A 109 -11.01 3.84 -12.70
CA LYS A 109 -11.30 4.87 -13.70
C LYS A 109 -10.68 6.25 -13.38
N GLY A 110 -9.47 6.25 -12.86
CA GLY A 110 -8.75 7.48 -12.54
C GLY A 110 -9.11 8.11 -11.19
N LYS A 111 -9.92 7.45 -10.35
CA LYS A 111 -10.12 7.89 -8.97
C LYS A 111 -8.81 7.81 -8.19
N LYS A 112 -8.63 8.72 -7.25
CA LYS A 112 -7.40 8.81 -6.47
C LYS A 112 -7.67 8.61 -4.99
N LEU A 113 -6.72 7.99 -4.31
CA LEU A 113 -6.70 7.93 -2.85
C LEU A 113 -6.31 9.29 -2.28
N SER A 114 -6.89 9.68 -1.14
CA SER A 114 -6.39 10.79 -0.33
C SER A 114 -5.71 10.24 0.92
N ILE A 115 -4.59 10.84 1.31
CA ILE A 115 -3.89 10.51 2.54
C ILE A 115 -4.37 11.48 3.61
N ASN A 116 -4.99 10.95 4.67
CA ASN A 116 -5.45 11.75 5.80
C ASN A 116 -4.40 11.82 6.92
N SER A 117 -3.63 10.73 7.10
CA SER A 117 -2.54 10.64 8.07
C SER A 117 -1.54 9.58 7.63
N ALA A 118 -0.28 9.71 8.09
CA ALA A 118 0.80 8.75 7.89
C ALA A 118 1.66 8.67 9.15
N TYR A 119 3.00 8.68 9.04
CA TYR A 119 3.88 8.73 10.20
C TYR A 119 3.49 9.85 11.18
N ARG A 120 3.48 9.53 12.45
CA ARG A 120 3.26 10.45 13.56
C ARG A 120 4.34 10.25 14.62
N SER A 121 5.10 11.31 14.92
CA SER A 121 6.10 11.24 15.99
C SER A 121 5.44 11.00 17.36
N PHE A 122 6.23 10.53 18.33
CA PHE A 122 5.77 10.36 19.71
C PHE A 122 5.09 11.62 20.25
N SER A 123 5.72 12.78 20.11
CA SER A 123 5.19 14.05 20.61
C SER A 123 3.90 14.47 19.91
N PHE A 124 3.78 14.22 18.61
CA PHE A 124 2.53 14.48 17.89
C PHE A 124 1.40 13.57 18.38
N GLN A 125 1.69 12.28 18.61
CA GLN A 125 0.72 11.32 19.15
C GLN A 125 0.26 11.71 20.57
N GLU A 126 1.15 12.23 21.41
CA GLU A 126 0.76 12.77 22.75
C GLU A 126 -0.24 13.92 22.63
N ILE A 127 -0.01 14.84 21.70
CA ILE A 127 -0.92 16.00 21.47
C ILE A 127 -2.26 15.48 20.95
N LEU A 128 -2.25 14.61 19.95
CA LEU A 128 -3.45 14.03 19.34
C LEU A 128 -4.29 13.30 20.40
N ARG A 129 -3.66 12.50 21.25
CA ARG A 129 -4.33 11.74 22.32
C ARG A 129 -5.11 12.63 23.30
N LYS A 130 -4.61 13.83 23.60
CA LYS A 130 -5.30 14.79 24.49
C LYS A 130 -6.61 15.31 23.91
N GLY A 131 -6.71 15.37 22.57
CA GLY A 131 -7.93 15.80 21.86
C GLY A 131 -8.89 14.66 21.48
N CYS A 132 -8.51 13.41 21.69
CA CYS A 132 -9.33 12.25 21.33
C CYS A 132 -10.31 11.87 22.44
N ALA A 133 -11.50 11.39 22.03
CA ALA A 133 -12.37 10.67 22.95
C ALA A 133 -11.67 9.42 23.52
N ALA A 134 -12.09 8.97 24.70
CA ALA A 134 -11.53 7.80 25.34
C ALA A 134 -11.53 6.59 24.40
N ASN A 135 -10.43 5.91 24.28
CA ASN A 135 -10.20 4.70 23.46
C ASN A 135 -10.30 4.87 21.93
N HIS A 136 -10.35 6.11 21.40
CA HIS A 136 -10.34 6.35 19.96
C HIS A 136 -8.95 6.58 19.37
N CYS A 137 -7.95 6.89 20.19
CA CYS A 137 -6.57 7.07 19.75
C CYS A 137 -5.62 6.22 20.59
N ALA A 138 -4.66 5.61 19.94
CA ALA A 138 -3.56 4.91 20.60
C ALA A 138 -2.76 5.87 21.48
N GLU A 139 -2.17 5.35 22.55
CA GLU A 139 -1.22 6.08 23.35
C GLU A 139 0.10 6.31 22.59
N ALA A 140 0.84 7.36 22.93
CA ALA A 140 2.16 7.57 22.37
C ALA A 140 3.10 6.42 22.78
N GLY A 141 3.80 5.87 21.82
CA GLY A 141 4.64 4.67 22.01
C GLY A 141 3.93 3.34 21.76
N THR A 142 2.64 3.36 21.35
CA THR A 142 1.87 2.15 21.02
C THR A 142 1.18 2.23 19.66
N SER A 143 1.43 3.30 18.90
CA SER A 143 0.75 3.57 17.63
C SER A 143 1.55 3.04 16.44
N GLU A 144 0.89 2.31 15.54
CA GLU A 144 1.45 1.87 14.26
C GLU A 144 1.84 3.03 13.34
N HIS A 145 1.21 4.19 13.49
CA HIS A 145 1.65 5.41 12.82
C HIS A 145 3.03 5.86 13.27
N GLN A 146 3.42 5.61 14.51
CA GLN A 146 4.76 5.89 15.01
C GLN A 146 5.81 4.92 14.43
N ALA A 147 5.40 3.70 14.04
CA ALA A 147 6.25 2.77 13.30
C ALA A 147 6.55 3.24 11.87
N GLY A 148 5.82 4.22 11.35
CA GLY A 148 5.92 4.64 9.96
C GLY A 148 5.38 3.60 8.96
N LEU A 149 4.44 2.76 9.39
CA LEU A 149 3.88 1.64 8.63
C LEU A 149 2.37 1.78 8.40
N ALA A 150 1.72 2.76 9.01
CA ALA A 150 0.27 2.96 8.90
C ALA A 150 -0.09 4.23 8.12
N LEU A 151 -1.22 4.14 7.40
CA LEU A 151 -1.86 5.22 6.66
C LEU A 151 -3.35 5.27 6.97
N ASP A 152 -3.88 6.47 7.18
CA ASP A 152 -5.31 6.74 7.12
C ASP A 152 -5.66 7.26 5.72
N LEU A 153 -6.52 6.54 5.02
CA LEU A 153 -6.87 6.83 3.62
C LEU A 153 -8.35 7.21 3.47
N GLY A 154 -8.61 8.00 2.44
CA GLY A 154 -9.95 8.27 1.92
C GLY A 154 -9.99 8.05 0.41
N VAL A 155 -11.19 8.02 -0.16
CA VAL A 155 -11.43 7.94 -1.61
C VAL A 155 -12.17 9.20 -2.05
N ASN A 156 -11.67 9.84 -3.11
CA ASN A 156 -12.31 10.98 -3.80
C ASN A 156 -12.65 10.64 -5.25
#